data_1abe2319b414189737f2283e4860fc2e
#
_entry.id   1abe2319b414189737f2283e4860fc2e
#
_cell.length_a   1.000
_cell.length_b   1.000
_cell.length_c   1.000
_cell.angle_alpha   90.00
_cell.angle_beta   90.00
_cell.angle_gamma   90.00
#
_symmetry.space_group_name_H-M   'P 1'
#
loop_
_entity.id
_entity.type
_entity.pdbx_description
1 polymer ?
#
loop_
_entity_poly.entity_id
_entity_poly.type
_entity_poly.pdbx_seq_one_letter_code
_entity_poly.pdbx_strand_id
1 'polypeptide(L)'
;MRRELLRVVVATGAVALVGGFAWAGQAQAHSDHTLDHVRTATAAFHSQDEARAAGYVDPGLPCFDDGTKGMGFHLVRPDLINDGGALDADHPEALVYEEHQGGLKLVAVEYLVKMSDSPDRPSFLGQKMIPNDALGLWTLHAWIWRDNPDGLFQSYNANVPLCPKS
;
A
#
# COMPACT_ATOMS: atom_id res chain seq x y z
N MET A 1 -1.77 3.80 -84.35
CA MET A 1 -0.93 4.18 -83.18
C MET A 1 -1.89 4.58 -82.08
N ARG A 2 -2.21 3.64 -81.14
CA ARG A 2 -3.08 3.90 -80.01
C ARG A 2 -2.19 4.09 -78.79
N ARG A 3 -2.31 5.23 -78.09
CA ARG A 3 -1.62 5.51 -76.85
C ARG A 3 -2.51 5.00 -75.69
N GLU A 4 -2.07 4.02 -75.01
CA GLU A 4 -2.65 3.54 -73.74
C GLU A 4 -2.25 4.49 -72.61
N LEU A 5 -3.23 5.08 -71.92
CA LEU A 5 -3.02 5.90 -70.74
C LEU A 5 -3.05 5.01 -69.50
N LEU A 6 -1.90 4.86 -68.87
CA LEU A 6 -1.76 4.14 -67.61
C LEU A 6 -2.35 4.99 -66.47
N ARG A 7 -3.44 4.52 -65.86
CA ARG A 7 -4.02 5.16 -64.66
C ARG A 7 -3.30 4.62 -63.41
N VAL A 8 -2.59 5.52 -62.76
CA VAL A 8 -2.01 5.25 -61.45
C VAL A 8 -3.12 5.46 -60.40
N VAL A 9 -3.49 4.40 -59.70
CA VAL A 9 -4.37 4.45 -58.52
C VAL A 9 -3.50 4.67 -57.30
N VAL A 10 -3.57 5.85 -56.69
CA VAL A 10 -2.93 6.15 -55.41
C VAL A 10 -3.91 5.69 -54.31
N ALA A 11 -3.56 4.61 -53.62
CA ALA A 11 -4.26 4.18 -52.45
C ALA A 11 -3.77 4.97 -51.22
N THR A 12 -4.57 5.88 -50.73
CA THR A 12 -4.34 6.56 -49.46
C THR A 12 -4.70 5.62 -48.33
N GLY A 13 -3.69 5.00 -47.69
CA GLY A 13 -3.85 4.23 -46.46
C GLY A 13 -4.05 5.17 -45.27
N ALA A 14 -5.23 5.14 -44.68
CA ALA A 14 -5.48 5.76 -43.40
C ALA A 14 -4.84 4.91 -42.28
N VAL A 15 -3.78 5.43 -41.64
CA VAL A 15 -3.21 4.87 -40.44
C VAL A 15 -4.09 5.28 -39.27
N ALA A 16 -4.89 4.38 -38.74
CA ALA A 16 -5.61 4.58 -37.50
C ALA A 16 -4.61 4.44 -36.32
N LEU A 17 -4.26 5.57 -35.71
CA LEU A 17 -3.60 5.60 -34.41
C LEU A 17 -4.58 5.12 -33.32
N VAL A 18 -4.54 3.85 -32.99
CA VAL A 18 -5.24 3.33 -31.82
C VAL A 18 -4.38 3.69 -30.59
N GLY A 19 -4.81 4.75 -29.90
CA GLY A 19 -4.14 5.24 -28.70
C GLY A 19 -4.20 4.23 -27.56
N GLY A 20 -3.02 3.82 -27.08
CA GLY A 20 -2.86 2.98 -25.92
C GLY A 20 -3.12 3.74 -24.61
N PHE A 21 -4.37 3.79 -24.15
CA PHE A 21 -4.74 4.34 -22.82
C PHE A 21 -5.37 3.31 -21.87
N ALA A 22 -5.03 2.01 -21.98
CA ALA A 22 -5.73 0.97 -21.23
C ALA A 22 -4.90 0.25 -20.15
N TRP A 23 -3.66 0.67 -19.85
CA TRP A 23 -2.78 -0.14 -18.97
C TRP A 23 -2.67 0.32 -17.52
N ALA A 24 -2.92 1.58 -17.20
CA ALA A 24 -2.81 2.06 -15.82
C ALA A 24 -3.97 1.59 -14.90
N GLY A 25 -5.18 1.49 -15.46
CA GLY A 25 -6.36 1.06 -14.68
C GLY A 25 -6.40 -0.43 -14.34
N GLN A 26 -5.77 -1.30 -15.17
CA GLN A 26 -5.77 -2.73 -14.92
C GLN A 26 -4.79 -3.17 -13.84
N ALA A 27 -3.65 -2.48 -13.69
CA ALA A 27 -2.69 -2.78 -12.64
C ALA A 27 -3.25 -2.42 -11.25
N GLN A 28 -4.01 -1.34 -11.14
CA GLN A 28 -4.63 -0.90 -9.89
C GLN A 28 -5.81 -1.79 -9.48
N ALA A 29 -6.64 -2.21 -10.42
CA ALA A 29 -7.74 -3.15 -10.17
C ALA A 29 -7.24 -4.54 -9.74
N HIS A 30 -6.12 -5.01 -10.28
CA HIS A 30 -5.50 -6.28 -9.85
C HIS A 30 -4.94 -6.20 -8.44
N SER A 31 -4.35 -5.07 -8.02
CA SER A 31 -3.85 -4.90 -6.66
C SER A 31 -4.98 -4.84 -5.62
N ASP A 32 -6.12 -4.23 -5.95
CA ASP A 32 -7.27 -4.14 -5.05
C ASP A 32 -7.89 -5.51 -4.76
N HIS A 33 -8.08 -6.37 -5.76
CA HIS A 33 -8.57 -7.73 -5.55
C HIS A 33 -7.57 -8.61 -4.78
N THR A 34 -6.28 -8.37 -4.94
CA THR A 34 -5.23 -9.12 -4.23
C THR A 34 -5.27 -8.90 -2.72
N LEU A 35 -5.83 -7.78 -2.23
CA LEU A 35 -5.89 -7.44 -0.81
C LEU A 35 -7.26 -7.66 -0.15
N ASP A 36 -8.24 -8.23 -0.86
CA ASP A 36 -9.55 -8.53 -0.28
C ASP A 36 -9.45 -9.58 0.84
N HIS A 37 -8.52 -10.52 0.73
CA HIS A 37 -8.25 -11.48 1.80
C HIS A 37 -7.63 -10.80 3.03
N VAL A 38 -6.72 -9.83 2.85
CA VAL A 38 -6.15 -9.04 3.95
C VAL A 38 -7.24 -8.23 4.66
N ARG A 39 -8.16 -7.61 3.91
CA ARG A 39 -9.33 -6.93 4.50
C ARG A 39 -10.16 -7.91 5.33
N THR A 40 -10.41 -9.11 4.82
CA THR A 40 -11.17 -10.13 5.55
C THR A 40 -10.45 -10.55 6.83
N ALA A 41 -9.15 -10.81 6.76
CA ALA A 41 -8.33 -11.23 7.90
C ALA A 41 -8.23 -10.15 8.98
N THR A 42 -8.26 -8.86 8.61
CA THR A 42 -8.05 -7.73 9.53
C THR A 42 -9.33 -6.98 9.91
N ALA A 43 -10.50 -7.38 9.38
CA ALA A 43 -11.78 -6.69 9.63
C ALA A 43 -12.16 -6.58 11.12
N ALA A 44 -11.85 -7.59 11.93
CA ALA A 44 -12.11 -7.58 13.37
C ALA A 44 -11.31 -6.48 14.09
N PHE A 45 -10.18 -6.07 13.55
CA PHE A 45 -9.25 -5.13 14.19
C PHE A 45 -9.70 -3.65 14.07
N HIS A 46 -10.85 -3.38 13.48
CA HIS A 46 -11.55 -2.11 13.73
C HIS A 46 -11.89 -1.93 15.21
N SER A 47 -12.04 -3.03 15.96
CA SER A 47 -12.03 -3.05 17.42
C SER A 47 -10.59 -3.18 17.93
N GLN A 48 -10.12 -2.18 18.68
CA GLN A 48 -8.79 -2.27 19.31
C GLN A 48 -8.71 -3.38 20.37
N ASP A 49 -9.84 -3.74 20.99
CA ASP A 49 -9.86 -4.84 21.96
C ASP A 49 -9.64 -6.18 21.26
N GLU A 50 -10.22 -6.38 20.07
CA GLU A 50 -9.93 -7.56 19.24
C GLU A 50 -8.48 -7.57 18.74
N ALA A 51 -7.93 -6.42 18.35
CA ALA A 51 -6.53 -6.31 17.97
C ALA A 51 -5.61 -6.69 19.16
N ARG A 52 -5.88 -6.18 20.36
CA ARG A 52 -5.14 -6.53 21.57
C ARG A 52 -5.28 -8.01 21.94
N ALA A 53 -6.48 -8.57 21.82
CA ALA A 53 -6.73 -9.98 22.04
C ALA A 53 -5.94 -10.87 21.05
N ALA A 54 -5.72 -10.38 19.83
CA ALA A 54 -4.89 -11.03 18.82
C ALA A 54 -3.39 -10.81 19.00
N GLY A 55 -2.95 -10.10 20.06
CA GLY A 55 -1.55 -9.91 20.40
C GLY A 55 -0.91 -8.61 19.88
N TYR A 56 -1.70 -7.71 19.28
CA TYR A 56 -1.22 -6.37 18.93
C TYR A 56 -1.10 -5.50 20.19
N VAL A 57 0.03 -4.84 20.36
CA VAL A 57 0.32 -3.98 21.51
C VAL A 57 0.75 -2.59 21.07
N ASP A 58 0.57 -1.62 21.94
CA ASP A 58 1.14 -0.29 21.76
C ASP A 58 2.65 -0.34 21.93
N PRO A 59 3.45 0.02 20.92
CA PRO A 59 4.92 0.00 21.01
C PRO A 59 5.50 1.18 21.82
N GLY A 60 4.65 2.08 22.32
CA GLY A 60 5.08 3.32 22.97
C GLY A 60 5.65 4.37 22.01
N LEU A 61 5.35 4.26 20.72
CA LEU A 61 5.73 5.23 19.72
C LEU A 61 4.66 6.34 19.57
N PRO A 62 5.05 7.56 19.21
CA PRO A 62 4.09 8.62 18.97
C PRO A 62 3.27 8.35 17.69
N CYS A 63 2.24 9.14 17.49
CA CYS A 63 1.62 9.31 16.18
C CYS A 63 2.67 9.82 15.18
N PHE A 64 2.58 9.38 13.91
CA PHE A 64 3.49 9.79 12.85
C PHE A 64 2.77 10.62 11.78
N ASP A 65 3.45 11.65 11.29
CA ASP A 65 3.11 12.44 10.11
C ASP A 65 4.38 13.02 9.47
N ASP A 66 4.28 13.55 8.25
CA ASP A 66 5.38 14.23 7.56
C ASP A 66 5.24 15.76 7.58
N GLY A 67 4.28 16.28 8.37
CA GLY A 67 3.91 17.71 8.45
C GLY A 67 2.90 18.15 7.39
N THR A 68 2.58 17.28 6.40
CA THR A 68 1.59 17.53 5.35
C THR A 68 0.57 16.41 5.21
N LYS A 69 0.98 15.18 5.50
CA LYS A 69 0.19 13.94 5.40
C LYS A 69 0.37 13.13 6.67
N GLY A 70 -0.72 12.54 7.14
CA GLY A 70 -0.69 11.67 8.31
C GLY A 70 -0.25 10.25 7.96
N MET A 71 0.26 9.56 8.96
CA MET A 71 0.43 8.11 8.97
C MET A 71 -0.46 7.53 10.08
N GLY A 72 -0.40 8.09 11.30
CA GLY A 72 -1.25 7.72 12.42
C GLY A 72 -0.52 6.98 13.53
N PHE A 73 -1.28 6.21 14.30
CA PHE A 73 -0.82 5.42 15.46
C PHE A 73 -0.66 3.96 15.06
N HIS A 74 0.32 3.28 15.64
CA HIS A 74 0.61 1.87 15.34
C HIS A 74 0.33 0.99 16.55
N LEU A 75 -0.33 -0.14 16.32
CA LEU A 75 -0.27 -1.30 17.21
C LEU A 75 0.55 -2.38 16.50
N VAL A 76 1.49 -3.00 17.21
CA VAL A 76 2.42 -3.97 16.61
C VAL A 76 2.29 -5.35 17.23
N ARG A 77 2.64 -6.39 16.47
CA ARG A 77 2.74 -7.77 16.93
C ARG A 77 4.19 -8.19 17.10
N PRO A 78 4.71 -8.18 18.35
CA PRO A 78 6.12 -8.47 18.61
C PRO A 78 6.55 -9.89 18.20
N ASP A 79 5.66 -10.88 18.28
CA ASP A 79 5.93 -12.25 17.86
C ASP A 79 6.17 -12.35 16.36
N LEU A 80 5.38 -11.61 15.52
CA LEU A 80 5.57 -11.58 14.07
C LEU A 80 6.83 -10.79 13.68
N ILE A 81 7.12 -9.66 14.36
CA ILE A 81 8.35 -8.90 14.11
C ILE A 81 9.61 -9.72 14.43
N ASN A 82 9.52 -10.68 15.35
CA ASN A 82 10.65 -11.49 15.83
C ASN A 82 10.66 -12.93 15.29
N ASP A 83 10.00 -13.21 14.20
CA ASP A 83 9.91 -14.55 13.59
C ASP A 83 10.99 -14.85 12.54
N GLY A 84 11.97 -13.95 12.40
CA GLY A 84 13.08 -14.10 11.44
C GLY A 84 12.78 -13.48 10.08
N GLY A 85 11.77 -12.59 9.99
CA GLY A 85 11.43 -11.83 8.80
C GLY A 85 10.47 -12.57 7.85
N ALA A 86 9.72 -13.54 8.36
CA ALA A 86 8.62 -14.15 7.59
C ALA A 86 7.51 -13.11 7.33
N LEU A 87 6.97 -13.11 6.12
CA LEU A 87 5.89 -12.19 5.72
C LEU A 87 4.66 -12.98 5.32
N ASP A 88 3.55 -12.70 5.97
CA ASP A 88 2.23 -13.27 5.66
C ASP A 88 1.22 -12.13 5.47
N ALA A 89 0.60 -12.06 4.31
CA ALA A 89 -0.32 -10.99 3.99
C ALA A 89 -1.54 -10.93 4.93
N ASP A 90 -2.01 -12.06 5.44
CA ASP A 90 -3.15 -12.15 6.34
C ASP A 90 -2.79 -11.86 7.81
N HIS A 91 -1.49 -11.82 8.13
CA HIS A 91 -0.96 -11.60 9.48
C HIS A 91 0.05 -10.44 9.49
N PRO A 92 -0.39 -9.19 9.26
CA PRO A 92 0.51 -8.04 9.24
C PRO A 92 1.18 -7.82 10.61
N GLU A 93 2.42 -7.37 10.62
CA GLU A 93 3.19 -7.09 11.82
C GLU A 93 2.68 -5.86 12.57
N ALA A 94 2.00 -4.93 11.85
CA ALA A 94 1.40 -3.74 12.46
C ALA A 94 0.05 -3.38 11.86
N LEU A 95 -0.77 -2.73 12.70
CA LEU A 95 -2.04 -2.11 12.35
C LEU A 95 -1.92 -0.60 12.53
N VAL A 96 -2.40 0.17 11.57
CA VAL A 96 -2.32 1.63 11.57
C VAL A 96 -3.69 2.24 11.78
N TYR A 97 -3.78 3.17 12.73
CA TYR A 97 -5.02 3.82 13.13
C TYR A 97 -4.94 5.34 13.00
N GLU A 98 -6.04 5.97 12.59
CA GLU A 98 -6.23 7.43 12.65
C GLU A 98 -7.12 7.81 13.83
N GLU A 99 -6.96 9.03 14.36
CA GLU A 99 -7.97 9.60 15.27
C GLU A 99 -9.29 9.87 14.53
N HIS A 100 -10.38 9.41 15.10
CA HIS A 100 -11.71 9.57 14.52
C HIS A 100 -12.78 9.67 15.62
N GLN A 101 -13.45 10.82 15.71
CA GLN A 101 -14.60 11.05 16.62
C GLN A 101 -14.31 10.67 18.10
N GLY A 102 -13.09 10.95 18.58
CA GLY A 102 -12.68 10.68 19.97
C GLY A 102 -12.24 9.24 20.23
N GLY A 103 -12.05 8.44 19.19
CA GLY A 103 -11.47 7.09 19.21
C GLY A 103 -10.44 6.90 18.13
N LEU A 104 -10.03 5.65 17.93
CA LEU A 104 -9.12 5.28 16.84
C LEU A 104 -9.86 4.39 15.83
N LYS A 105 -9.60 4.62 14.54
CA LYS A 105 -10.16 3.89 13.43
C LYS A 105 -9.04 3.26 12.61
N LEU A 106 -9.14 1.95 12.33
CA LEU A 106 -8.20 1.23 11.47
C LEU A 106 -8.22 1.84 10.05
N VAL A 107 -7.03 2.15 9.51
CA VAL A 107 -6.88 2.77 8.19
C VAL A 107 -5.94 2.01 7.26
N ALA A 108 -4.93 1.34 7.82
CA ALA A 108 -3.98 0.56 7.06
C ALA A 108 -3.46 -0.63 7.87
N VAL A 109 -2.81 -1.54 7.16
CA VAL A 109 -1.89 -2.53 7.75
C VAL A 109 -0.46 -2.18 7.34
N GLU A 110 0.51 -2.63 8.11
CA GLU A 110 1.92 -2.44 7.78
C GLU A 110 2.68 -3.74 8.00
N TYR A 111 3.52 -4.08 7.02
CA TYR A 111 4.41 -5.22 7.06
C TYR A 111 5.80 -4.75 7.45
N LEU A 112 6.42 -5.46 8.40
CA LEU A 112 7.69 -5.06 9.01
C LEU A 112 8.67 -6.23 9.00
N VAL A 113 9.90 -5.98 8.54
CA VAL A 113 11.01 -6.94 8.62
C VAL A 113 12.21 -6.25 9.26
N LYS A 114 12.83 -6.87 10.26
CA LYS A 114 14.07 -6.31 10.81
C LYS A 114 15.18 -6.38 9.75
N MET A 115 15.94 -5.29 9.60
CA MET A 115 17.07 -5.26 8.69
C MET A 115 18.15 -6.28 9.06
N SER A 116 18.22 -6.68 10.34
CA SER A 116 19.10 -7.77 10.79
C SER A 116 18.69 -9.13 10.25
N ASP A 117 17.39 -9.36 10.02
CA ASP A 117 16.85 -10.63 9.56
C ASP A 117 16.84 -10.70 8.02
N SER A 118 16.83 -9.55 7.34
CA SER A 118 16.94 -9.41 5.89
C SER A 118 17.94 -8.30 5.53
N PRO A 119 19.24 -8.62 5.38
CA PRO A 119 20.25 -7.62 4.99
C PRO A 119 19.98 -7.00 3.62
N ASP A 120 19.38 -7.76 2.70
CA ASP A 120 18.95 -7.27 1.40
C ASP A 120 17.51 -6.73 1.49
N ARG A 121 17.26 -5.63 0.76
CA ARG A 121 15.94 -5.00 0.69
C ARG A 121 14.87 -5.97 0.16
N PRO A 122 13.91 -6.41 0.99
CA PRO A 122 12.90 -7.39 0.57
C PRO A 122 11.84 -6.77 -0.34
N SER A 123 11.08 -7.67 -1.00
CA SER A 123 9.88 -7.30 -1.75
C SER A 123 8.71 -8.09 -1.22
N PHE A 124 7.56 -7.43 -1.03
CA PHE A 124 6.32 -8.07 -0.62
C PHE A 124 5.13 -7.45 -1.35
N LEU A 125 4.10 -8.22 -1.64
CA LEU A 125 2.92 -7.78 -2.41
C LEU A 125 3.27 -7.04 -3.72
N GLY A 126 4.36 -7.46 -4.38
CA GLY A 126 4.85 -6.84 -5.61
C GLY A 126 5.55 -5.49 -5.43
N GLN A 127 5.80 -5.06 -4.20
CA GLN A 127 6.45 -3.80 -3.84
C GLN A 127 7.82 -4.04 -3.21
N LYS A 128 8.76 -3.12 -3.43
CA LYS A 128 10.00 -3.03 -2.64
C LYS A 128 9.68 -2.36 -1.31
N MET A 129 10.01 -3.01 -0.19
CA MET A 129 9.83 -2.42 1.13
C MET A 129 10.71 -1.17 1.30
N ILE A 130 10.28 -0.23 2.11
CA ILE A 130 10.93 1.06 2.33
C ILE A 130 11.82 0.96 3.58
N PRO A 131 13.08 1.45 3.54
CA PRO A 131 13.93 1.45 4.71
C PRO A 131 13.44 2.47 5.75
N ASN A 132 13.39 2.06 7.01
CA ASN A 132 13.25 2.90 8.18
C ASN A 132 14.49 2.69 9.07
N ASP A 133 15.57 3.41 8.76
CA ASP A 133 16.86 3.27 9.42
C ASP A 133 16.78 3.62 10.92
N ALA A 134 15.89 4.54 11.30
CA ALA A 134 15.71 4.95 12.69
C ALA A 134 15.21 3.81 13.58
N LEU A 135 14.40 2.91 13.01
CA LEU A 135 13.88 1.73 13.71
C LEU A 135 14.61 0.44 13.33
N GLY A 136 15.50 0.46 12.34
CA GLY A 136 16.18 -0.72 11.79
C GLY A 136 15.23 -1.69 11.10
N LEU A 137 14.19 -1.18 10.45
CA LEU A 137 13.12 -1.95 9.84
C LEU A 137 12.99 -1.66 8.33
N TRP A 138 12.66 -2.69 7.56
CA TRP A 138 11.99 -2.56 6.27
C TRP A 138 10.49 -2.47 6.51
N THR A 139 9.82 -1.53 5.85
CA THR A 139 8.41 -1.24 6.08
C THR A 139 7.63 -1.23 4.77
N LEU A 140 6.37 -1.67 4.81
CA LEU A 140 5.45 -1.59 3.68
C LEU A 140 4.02 -1.36 4.19
N HIS A 141 3.50 -0.16 4.02
CA HIS A 141 2.09 0.14 4.30
C HIS A 141 1.18 -0.41 3.20
N ALA A 142 -0.04 -0.80 3.59
CA ALA A 142 -1.13 -1.07 2.68
C ALA A 142 -2.41 -0.38 3.18
N TRP A 143 -2.81 0.71 2.52
CA TRP A 143 -3.96 1.56 2.88
C TRP A 143 -5.29 0.92 2.46
N ILE A 144 -5.59 -0.24 3.01
CA ILE A 144 -6.75 -1.05 2.62
C ILE A 144 -8.08 -0.56 3.20
N TRP A 145 -8.06 0.27 4.27
CA TRP A 145 -9.23 0.78 4.98
C TRP A 145 -9.44 2.28 4.81
N ARG A 146 -8.49 2.98 4.23
CA ARG A 146 -8.53 4.40 3.93
C ARG A 146 -7.93 4.66 2.56
N ASP A 147 -8.72 5.17 1.64
CA ASP A 147 -8.21 5.54 0.31
C ASP A 147 -7.02 6.50 0.44
N ASN A 148 -5.98 6.24 -0.36
CA ASN A 148 -4.80 7.08 -0.43
C ASN A 148 -4.61 7.59 -1.85
N PRO A 149 -4.81 8.91 -2.10
CA PRO A 149 -4.72 9.48 -3.44
C PRO A 149 -3.31 9.36 -4.04
N ASP A 150 -2.28 9.22 -3.21
CA ASP A 150 -0.90 9.06 -3.68
C ASP A 150 -0.54 7.59 -4.00
N GLY A 151 -1.40 6.65 -3.64
CA GLY A 151 -1.26 5.23 -3.93
C GLY A 151 -1.33 4.33 -2.69
N LEU A 152 -1.75 3.10 -2.94
CA LEU A 152 -2.07 2.09 -1.92
C LEU A 152 -0.90 1.78 -0.95
N PHE A 153 0.35 1.85 -1.43
CA PHE A 153 1.55 1.43 -0.70
C PHE A 153 2.46 2.58 -0.27
N GLN A 154 1.96 3.83 -0.28
CA GLN A 154 2.73 4.98 0.17
C GLN A 154 2.86 5.01 1.70
N SER A 155 3.95 5.57 2.22
CA SER A 155 4.19 5.64 3.67
C SER A 155 3.21 6.56 4.39
N TYR A 156 2.78 7.66 3.74
CA TYR A 156 1.86 8.65 4.28
C TYR A 156 0.61 8.76 3.41
N ASN A 157 -0.49 9.22 4.01
CA ASN A 157 -1.78 9.34 3.34
C ASN A 157 -2.37 10.74 3.56
N ALA A 158 -2.63 11.46 2.47
CA ALA A 158 -3.21 12.81 2.51
C ALA A 158 -4.64 12.85 3.10
N ASN A 159 -5.33 11.72 3.15
CA ASN A 159 -6.65 11.59 3.75
C ASN A 159 -6.62 11.24 5.25
N VAL A 160 -5.43 11.00 5.83
CA VAL A 160 -5.23 10.78 7.27
C VAL A 160 -4.86 12.10 7.94
N PRO A 161 -5.51 12.48 9.05
CA PRO A 161 -5.20 13.70 9.78
C PRO A 161 -3.73 13.75 10.24
N LEU A 162 -3.17 14.95 10.34
CA LEU A 162 -1.89 15.15 11.02
C LEU A 162 -2.04 14.82 12.51
N CYS A 163 -0.94 14.44 13.12
CA CYS A 163 -0.90 14.12 14.54
C CYS A 163 -1.28 15.33 15.42
N PRO A 164 -1.90 15.08 16.60
CA PRO A 164 -2.17 16.13 17.56
C PRO A 164 -0.89 16.87 17.93
N LYS A 165 -0.95 18.20 17.94
CA LYS A 165 0.18 19.00 18.45
C LYS A 165 0.22 18.85 19.96
N SER A 166 1.33 18.36 20.49
CA SER A 166 1.66 18.32 21.92
C SER A 166 1.88 19.71 22.48
#